data_87e3f42c1f3d3ab3952b804f6ca8709e
#
_entry.id   87e3f42c1f3d3ab3952b804f6ca8709e
#
_cell.length_a   1.000
_cell.length_b   1.000
_cell.length_c   1.000
_cell.angle_alpha   90.00
_cell.angle_beta   90.00
_cell.angle_gamma   90.00
#
_symmetry.space_group_name_H-M   'P 1'
#
loop_
_entity.id
_entity.type
_entity.pdbx_description
1 polymer ?
#
loop_
_entity_poly.entity_id
_entity_poly.type
_entity_poly.pdbx_seq_one_letter_code
_entity_poly.pdbx_strand_id
1 'polypeptide(L)'
;KYTRSKVRKAIPADYAYIIEELLFKDTIMTNKEDYYEKIIKTVISLDRATELIAAISHVIQRLVVDHLHVVGDIYDRGPFPDKIIDTFMDGHELDIQWGNHDVLWMGAASGSAACMANVIRICARYNNLEIIEDAYGISLRPLLTFAEMVYKEDRYEPFMPKINTEDESKIFPEELRHFRPICGIDIG
;
A
#
# COMPACT_ATOMS: atom_id res chain seq x y z
N LYS A 1 29.14 7.23 1.44
CA LYS A 1 29.77 6.59 2.59
C LYS A 1 28.91 6.88 3.81
N TYR A 2 28.14 5.90 4.25
CA TYR A 2 27.21 6.09 5.35
C TYR A 2 27.94 6.13 6.69
N THR A 3 27.53 7.02 7.58
CA THR A 3 28.05 7.05 8.95
C THR A 3 27.51 5.86 9.73
N ARG A 4 28.27 5.37 10.70
CA ARG A 4 27.87 4.27 11.59
C ARG A 4 26.51 4.53 12.26
N SER A 5 26.23 5.80 12.59
CA SER A 5 24.94 6.23 13.16
C SER A 5 23.76 6.03 12.20
N LYS A 6 23.95 6.31 10.91
CA LYS A 6 22.88 6.15 9.88
C LYS A 6 22.56 4.67 9.64
N VAL A 7 23.58 3.84 9.56
CA VAL A 7 23.42 2.38 9.45
C VAL A 7 22.66 1.84 10.67
N ARG A 8 23.07 2.25 11.87
CA ARG A 8 22.44 1.82 13.13
C ARG A 8 20.96 2.12 13.21
N LYS A 9 20.53 3.30 12.73
CA LYS A 9 19.10 3.70 12.67
C LYS A 9 18.30 2.88 11.66
N ALA A 10 18.94 2.33 10.63
CA ALA A 10 18.29 1.54 9.60
C ALA A 10 18.08 0.07 10.02
N ILE A 11 18.82 -0.41 11.01
CA ILE A 11 18.80 -1.82 11.44
C ILE A 11 17.56 -2.07 12.34
N PRO A 12 16.75 -3.13 12.05
CA PRO A 12 15.68 -3.55 12.94
C PRO A 12 16.21 -3.92 14.35
N ALA A 13 15.49 -3.50 15.39
CA ALA A 13 15.92 -3.63 16.77
C ALA A 13 16.27 -5.09 17.17
N ASP A 14 15.47 -6.05 16.73
CA ASP A 14 15.62 -7.47 17.06
C ASP A 14 16.91 -8.10 16.51
N TYR A 15 17.44 -7.54 15.43
CA TYR A 15 18.65 -8.02 14.76
C TYR A 15 19.84 -7.05 14.87
N ALA A 16 19.68 -5.96 15.61
CA ALA A 16 20.66 -4.88 15.65
C ALA A 16 22.06 -5.37 16.02
N TYR A 17 22.15 -6.16 17.08
CA TYR A 17 23.44 -6.69 17.55
C TYR A 17 24.13 -7.58 16.52
N ILE A 18 23.38 -8.53 15.92
CA ILE A 18 23.94 -9.51 14.97
C ILE A 18 24.38 -8.79 13.69
N ILE A 19 23.55 -7.90 13.17
CA ILE A 19 23.84 -7.17 11.92
C ILE A 19 25.00 -6.21 12.12
N GLU A 20 25.06 -5.46 13.25
CA GLU A 20 26.18 -4.57 13.56
C GLU A 20 27.50 -5.35 13.68
N GLU A 21 27.49 -6.48 14.37
CA GLU A 21 28.68 -7.30 14.57
C GLU A 21 29.21 -7.87 13.25
N LEU A 22 28.31 -8.29 12.35
CA LEU A 22 28.69 -8.79 11.04
C LEU A 22 29.17 -7.68 10.08
N LEU A 23 28.53 -6.50 10.11
CA LEU A 23 28.87 -5.37 9.24
C LEU A 23 30.19 -4.68 9.61
N PHE A 24 30.46 -4.56 10.91
CA PHE A 24 31.63 -3.86 11.41
C PHE A 24 32.75 -4.83 11.82
N LYS A 25 32.82 -5.97 11.13
CA LYS A 25 33.89 -6.94 11.27
C LYS A 25 35.27 -6.26 11.23
N ASP A 26 35.97 -6.25 12.36
CA ASP A 26 37.32 -5.73 12.45
C ASP A 26 38.27 -6.69 11.72
N THR A 27 38.70 -6.30 10.53
CA THR A 27 39.62 -7.09 9.67
C THR A 27 41.00 -7.26 10.24
N ILE A 28 41.31 -6.59 11.39
CA ILE A 28 42.64 -6.57 11.99
C ILE A 28 42.85 -7.70 13.02
N MET A 29 41.75 -8.32 13.49
CA MET A 29 41.85 -9.40 14.49
C MET A 29 41.68 -10.78 13.82
N THR A 30 42.79 -11.45 13.62
CA THR A 30 42.92 -12.76 12.94
C THR A 30 42.21 -13.95 13.61
N ASN A 31 41.62 -13.77 14.83
CA ASN A 31 41.01 -14.87 15.60
C ASN A 31 39.47 -14.81 15.70
N LYS A 32 38.78 -13.95 14.92
CA LYS A 32 37.31 -13.81 15.01
C LYS A 32 36.56 -14.61 13.95
N GLU A 33 37.18 -15.31 13.03
CA GLU A 33 36.50 -16.13 12.02
C GLU A 33 35.62 -17.20 12.66
N ASP A 34 36.16 -17.95 13.63
CA ASP A 34 35.38 -18.94 14.38
C ASP A 34 34.19 -18.35 15.14
N TYR A 35 34.32 -17.11 15.59
CA TYR A 35 33.23 -16.40 16.27
C TYR A 35 32.09 -16.05 15.32
N TYR A 36 32.36 -15.51 14.15
CA TYR A 36 31.35 -15.19 13.14
C TYR A 36 30.67 -16.45 12.59
N GLU A 37 31.47 -17.50 12.39
CA GLU A 37 30.93 -18.81 11.97
C GLU A 37 29.97 -19.41 13.02
N LYS A 38 30.27 -19.26 14.31
CA LYS A 38 29.39 -19.66 15.41
C LYS A 38 28.09 -18.84 15.43
N ILE A 39 28.14 -17.53 15.20
CA ILE A 39 26.94 -16.70 15.09
C ILE A 39 26.04 -17.23 13.97
N ILE A 40 26.58 -17.43 12.77
CA ILE A 40 25.82 -17.91 11.61
C ILE A 40 25.26 -19.31 11.88
N LYS A 41 26.05 -20.24 12.41
CA LYS A 41 25.59 -21.58 12.77
C LYS A 41 24.47 -21.54 13.83
N THR A 42 24.53 -20.64 14.78
CA THR A 42 23.48 -20.45 15.79
C THR A 42 22.19 -19.95 15.15
N VAL A 43 22.26 -18.94 14.27
CA VAL A 43 21.09 -18.43 13.54
C VAL A 43 20.42 -19.54 12.71
N ILE A 44 21.21 -20.37 12.03
CA ILE A 44 20.71 -21.51 11.25
C ILE A 44 20.08 -22.55 12.17
N SER A 45 20.72 -22.92 13.28
CA SER A 45 20.21 -23.91 14.22
C SER A 45 18.92 -23.50 14.92
N LEU A 46 18.67 -22.19 15.04
CA LEU A 46 17.43 -21.61 15.57
C LEU A 46 16.35 -21.40 14.50
N ASP A 47 16.58 -21.83 13.25
CA ASP A 47 15.70 -21.63 12.10
C ASP A 47 15.33 -20.16 11.83
N ARG A 48 16.28 -19.22 12.12
CA ARG A 48 16.07 -17.76 11.98
C ARG A 48 16.84 -17.16 10.80
N ALA A 49 17.33 -18.00 9.89
CA ALA A 49 18.12 -17.52 8.75
C ALA A 49 17.31 -16.66 7.77
N THR A 50 16.08 -17.04 7.50
CA THR A 50 15.17 -16.32 6.59
C THR A 50 14.86 -14.92 7.11
N GLU A 51 14.56 -14.79 8.40
CA GLU A 51 14.28 -13.49 9.01
C GLU A 51 15.53 -12.60 9.05
N LEU A 52 16.71 -13.18 9.30
CA LEU A 52 17.96 -12.41 9.26
C LEU A 52 18.25 -11.89 7.85
N ILE A 53 18.05 -12.72 6.81
CA ILE A 53 18.20 -12.30 5.41
C ILE A 53 17.20 -11.19 5.08
N ALA A 54 15.95 -11.32 5.48
CA ALA A 54 14.93 -10.29 5.30
C ALA A 54 15.32 -8.98 6.00
N ALA A 55 15.82 -9.06 7.25
CA ALA A 55 16.27 -7.90 8.01
C ALA A 55 17.45 -7.18 7.31
N ILE A 56 18.44 -7.95 6.82
CA ILE A 56 19.58 -7.39 6.08
C ILE A 56 19.12 -6.74 4.76
N SER A 57 18.21 -7.39 4.04
CA SER A 57 17.64 -6.85 2.79
C SER A 57 16.92 -5.53 3.05
N HIS A 58 16.17 -5.44 4.13
CA HIS A 58 15.49 -4.22 4.55
C HIS A 58 16.48 -3.09 4.89
N VAL A 59 17.58 -3.40 5.59
CA VAL A 59 18.66 -2.42 5.85
C VAL A 59 19.26 -1.91 4.53
N ILE A 60 19.51 -2.81 3.56
CA ILE A 60 20.05 -2.42 2.26
C ILE A 60 19.08 -1.46 1.55
N GLN A 61 17.78 -1.80 1.50
CA GLN A 61 16.76 -0.95 0.89
C GLN A 61 16.70 0.44 1.52
N ARG A 62 16.70 0.50 2.85
CA ARG A 62 16.70 1.79 3.60
C ARG A 62 17.96 2.62 3.44
N LEU A 63 19.10 1.99 3.14
CA LEU A 63 20.37 2.70 2.93
C LEU A 63 20.62 3.11 1.48
N VAL A 64 20.00 2.43 0.52
CA VAL A 64 20.13 2.76 -0.90
C VAL A 64 19.28 3.97 -1.28
N VAL A 65 18.12 4.14 -0.64
CA VAL A 65 17.22 5.28 -0.88
C VAL A 65 17.29 6.23 0.32
N ASP A 66 17.84 7.42 0.12
CA ASP A 66 17.92 8.45 1.16
C ASP A 66 16.60 9.22 1.28
N HIS A 67 15.95 9.48 0.16
CA HIS A 67 14.72 10.24 0.05
C HIS A 67 13.88 9.69 -1.11
N LEU A 68 12.60 9.44 -0.87
CA LEU A 68 11.67 8.99 -1.88
C LEU A 68 10.77 10.14 -2.31
N HIS A 69 10.79 10.47 -3.60
CA HIS A 69 9.89 11.44 -4.20
C HIS A 69 8.86 10.72 -5.07
N VAL A 70 7.59 10.82 -4.69
CA VAL A 70 6.48 10.18 -5.39
C VAL A 70 5.74 11.22 -6.22
N VAL A 71 5.56 10.94 -7.51
CA VAL A 71 5.00 11.91 -8.48
C VAL A 71 3.47 11.91 -8.55
N GLY A 72 2.78 11.24 -7.63
CA GLY A 72 1.33 11.30 -7.48
C GLY A 72 0.56 10.21 -8.22
N ASP A 73 -0.76 10.41 -8.27
CA ASP A 73 -1.78 9.48 -8.77
C ASP A 73 -1.72 8.08 -8.11
N ILE A 74 -1.46 8.08 -6.79
CA ILE A 74 -1.46 6.86 -5.98
C ILE A 74 -2.88 6.29 -5.90
N TYR A 75 -3.87 7.18 -5.78
CA TYR A 75 -5.30 6.86 -5.69
C TYR A 75 -6.00 6.90 -7.05
N ASP A 76 -5.32 6.55 -8.17
CA ASP A 76 -5.97 6.56 -9.48
C ASP A 76 -6.98 5.40 -9.59
N ARG A 77 -6.63 4.26 -10.10
CA ARG A 77 -7.57 3.16 -10.42
C ARG A 77 -7.06 1.81 -9.96
N GLY A 78 -5.85 1.77 -9.44
CA GLY A 78 -5.20 0.56 -8.93
C GLY A 78 -5.77 0.13 -7.59
N PRO A 79 -5.63 -1.16 -7.24
CA PRO A 79 -5.98 -1.67 -5.92
C PRO A 79 -4.94 -1.26 -4.87
N PHE A 80 -5.36 -1.24 -3.60
CA PHE A 80 -4.51 -1.09 -2.42
C PHE A 80 -3.68 0.21 -2.33
N PRO A 81 -4.19 1.40 -2.68
CA PRO A 81 -3.46 2.65 -2.50
C PRO A 81 -3.17 2.95 -1.02
N ASP A 82 -4.03 2.53 -0.11
CA ASP A 82 -3.87 2.58 1.34
C ASP A 82 -2.60 1.86 1.79
N LYS A 83 -2.38 0.63 1.34
CA LYS A 83 -1.18 -0.16 1.66
C LYS A 83 0.10 0.43 1.07
N ILE A 84 -0.01 1.06 -0.10
CA ILE A 84 1.12 1.76 -0.72
C ILE A 84 1.54 2.95 0.16
N ILE A 85 0.58 3.79 0.58
CA ILE A 85 0.84 4.94 1.45
C ILE A 85 1.43 4.48 2.78
N ASP A 86 0.84 3.48 3.44
CA ASP A 86 1.34 2.95 4.71
C ASP A 86 2.78 2.46 4.58
N THR A 87 3.08 1.73 3.50
CA THR A 87 4.44 1.25 3.23
C THR A 87 5.43 2.40 3.03
N PHE A 88 5.03 3.47 2.35
CA PHE A 88 5.88 4.64 2.17
C PHE A 88 6.14 5.36 3.49
N MET A 89 5.13 5.52 4.33
CA MET A 89 5.24 6.21 5.61
C MET A 89 6.12 5.45 6.61
N ASP A 90 6.16 4.12 6.54
CA ASP A 90 7.00 3.30 7.42
C ASP A 90 8.47 3.28 7.01
N GLY A 91 8.81 3.59 5.77
CA GLY A 91 10.11 3.24 5.19
C GLY A 91 11.14 4.35 5.04
N HIS A 92 10.77 5.53 4.56
CA HIS A 92 11.71 6.53 4.05
C HIS A 92 11.33 7.96 4.43
N GLU A 93 12.32 8.88 4.36
CA GLU A 93 11.98 10.29 4.20
C GLU A 93 11.24 10.44 2.86
N LEU A 94 10.02 10.95 2.91
CA LEU A 94 9.07 10.93 1.81
C LEU A 94 8.54 12.33 1.54
N ASP A 95 8.46 12.69 0.26
CA ASP A 95 7.57 13.74 -0.22
C ASP A 95 6.72 13.24 -1.40
N ILE A 96 5.48 13.70 -1.45
CA ILE A 96 4.49 13.29 -2.44
C ILE A 96 4.01 14.51 -3.21
N GLN A 97 4.18 14.49 -4.50
CA GLN A 97 3.51 15.38 -5.43
C GLN A 97 2.08 14.85 -5.65
N TRP A 98 1.08 15.71 -5.64
CA TRP A 98 -0.30 15.28 -5.82
C TRP A 98 -0.64 15.12 -7.30
N GLY A 99 -1.20 13.96 -7.64
CA GLY A 99 -1.90 13.78 -8.90
C GLY A 99 -3.34 14.31 -8.81
N ASN A 100 -4.03 14.36 -9.94
CA ASN A 100 -5.42 14.83 -9.97
C ASN A 100 -6.37 13.88 -9.21
N HIS A 101 -6.10 12.58 -9.20
CA HIS A 101 -6.87 11.62 -8.42
C HIS A 101 -6.62 11.78 -6.92
N ASP A 102 -5.38 12.00 -6.49
CA ASP A 102 -5.04 12.25 -5.09
C ASP A 102 -5.76 13.48 -4.54
N VAL A 103 -5.85 14.56 -5.34
CA VAL A 103 -6.57 15.79 -4.96
C VAL A 103 -8.06 15.52 -4.73
N LEU A 104 -8.69 14.63 -5.52
CA LEU A 104 -10.09 14.25 -5.29
C LEU A 104 -10.25 13.54 -3.94
N TRP A 105 -9.36 12.63 -3.59
CA TRP A 105 -9.37 11.94 -2.31
C TRP A 105 -9.12 12.89 -1.13
N MET A 106 -8.17 13.82 -1.28
CA MET A 106 -7.91 14.86 -0.28
C MET A 106 -9.13 15.77 -0.09
N GLY A 107 -9.79 16.16 -1.18
CA GLY A 107 -11.03 16.93 -1.14
C GLY A 107 -12.17 16.18 -0.47
N ALA A 108 -12.31 14.89 -0.75
CA ALA A 108 -13.30 14.03 -0.10
C ALA A 108 -13.03 13.92 1.42
N ALA A 109 -11.79 13.68 1.82
CA ALA A 109 -11.38 13.63 3.23
C ALA A 109 -11.60 14.97 3.95
N SER A 110 -11.49 16.08 3.23
CA SER A 110 -11.77 17.43 3.74
C SER A 110 -13.26 17.79 3.81
N GLY A 111 -14.16 16.88 3.41
CA GLY A 111 -15.61 17.07 3.50
C GLY A 111 -16.28 17.65 2.25
N SER A 112 -15.58 17.74 1.11
CA SER A 112 -16.20 18.17 -0.16
C SER A 112 -17.13 17.09 -0.69
N ALA A 113 -18.44 17.36 -0.69
CA ALA A 113 -19.46 16.42 -1.20
C ALA A 113 -19.23 16.06 -2.69
N ALA A 114 -18.84 17.04 -3.52
CA ALA A 114 -18.54 16.81 -4.93
C ALA A 114 -17.33 15.89 -5.12
N CYS A 115 -16.27 16.04 -4.31
CA CYS A 115 -15.13 15.15 -4.34
C CYS A 115 -15.48 13.75 -3.86
N MET A 116 -16.25 13.62 -2.77
CA MET A 116 -16.74 12.32 -2.27
C MET A 116 -17.53 11.57 -3.35
N ALA A 117 -18.47 12.24 -3.99
CA ALA A 117 -19.27 11.64 -5.03
C ALA A 117 -18.42 11.20 -6.24
N ASN A 118 -17.43 12.01 -6.64
CA ASN A 118 -16.48 11.63 -7.70
C ASN A 118 -15.60 10.44 -7.31
N VAL A 119 -15.08 10.40 -6.09
CA VAL A 119 -14.29 9.25 -5.58
C VAL A 119 -15.13 7.98 -5.63
N ILE A 120 -16.35 8.00 -5.09
CA ILE A 120 -17.25 6.83 -5.09
C ILE A 120 -17.55 6.40 -6.53
N ARG A 121 -17.89 7.35 -7.42
CA ARG A 121 -18.16 7.08 -8.84
C ARG A 121 -16.96 6.43 -9.54
N ILE A 122 -15.75 6.90 -9.29
CA ILE A 122 -14.52 6.35 -9.87
C ILE A 122 -14.28 4.95 -9.32
N CYS A 123 -14.37 4.76 -8.01
CA CYS A 123 -14.20 3.45 -7.39
C CYS A 123 -15.24 2.43 -7.91
N ALA A 124 -16.50 2.83 -8.02
CA ALA A 124 -17.54 1.98 -8.62
C ALA A 124 -17.23 1.65 -10.09
N ARG A 125 -16.75 2.62 -10.88
CA ARG A 125 -16.43 2.44 -12.30
C ARG A 125 -15.28 1.45 -12.54
N TYR A 126 -14.32 1.39 -11.61
CA TYR A 126 -13.14 0.54 -11.72
C TYR A 126 -13.14 -0.64 -10.74
N ASN A 127 -14.30 -0.92 -10.12
CA ASN A 127 -14.50 -2.05 -9.19
C ASN A 127 -13.56 -2.02 -7.98
N ASN A 128 -13.32 -0.84 -7.41
CA ASN A 128 -12.41 -0.63 -6.27
C ASN A 128 -13.14 -0.06 -5.03
N LEU A 129 -14.44 -0.33 -4.87
CA LEU A 129 -15.23 0.19 -3.73
C LEU A 129 -14.76 -0.37 -2.39
N GLU A 130 -14.12 -1.55 -2.38
CA GLU A 130 -13.52 -2.16 -1.20
C GLU A 130 -12.49 -1.24 -0.52
N ILE A 131 -11.81 -0.35 -1.27
CA ILE A 131 -10.89 0.63 -0.69
C ILE A 131 -11.64 1.54 0.28
N ILE A 132 -12.86 1.98 -0.06
CA ILE A 132 -13.68 2.87 0.78
C ILE A 132 -14.22 2.11 1.98
N GLU A 133 -14.71 0.88 1.78
CA GLU A 133 -15.36 0.10 2.83
C GLU A 133 -14.35 -0.58 3.76
N ASP A 134 -13.35 -1.27 3.22
CA ASP A 134 -12.43 -2.09 4.00
C ASP A 134 -11.28 -1.27 4.58
N ALA A 135 -10.63 -0.42 3.77
CA ALA A 135 -9.47 0.34 4.24
C ALA A 135 -9.86 1.53 5.12
N TYR A 136 -10.99 2.21 4.81
CA TYR A 136 -11.42 3.40 5.54
C TYR A 136 -12.66 3.18 6.42
N GLY A 137 -13.27 1.99 6.41
CA GLY A 137 -14.40 1.64 7.25
C GLY A 137 -15.67 2.44 6.95
N ILE A 138 -15.82 2.98 5.75
CA ILE A 138 -16.96 3.80 5.34
C ILE A 138 -17.99 2.93 4.65
N SER A 139 -19.12 2.68 5.32
CA SER A 139 -20.19 1.85 4.73
C SER A 139 -20.92 2.58 3.59
N LEU A 140 -20.95 1.96 2.43
CA LEU A 140 -21.70 2.42 1.26
C LEU A 140 -23.14 1.87 1.19
N ARG A 141 -23.55 1.06 2.17
CA ARG A 141 -24.87 0.43 2.23
C ARG A 141 -26.04 1.42 2.10
N PRO A 142 -26.06 2.61 2.75
CA PRO A 142 -27.13 3.58 2.56
C PRO A 142 -27.24 4.10 1.13
N LEU A 143 -26.09 4.30 0.46
CA LEU A 143 -26.04 4.74 -0.93
C LEU A 143 -26.54 3.65 -1.88
N LEU A 144 -26.21 2.40 -1.64
CA LEU A 144 -26.70 1.25 -2.38
C LEU A 144 -28.22 1.12 -2.30
N THR A 145 -28.75 1.17 -1.08
CA THR A 145 -30.21 1.10 -0.84
C THR A 145 -30.93 2.24 -1.57
N PHE A 146 -30.40 3.45 -1.51
CA PHE A 146 -30.96 4.59 -2.22
C PHE A 146 -30.94 4.38 -3.74
N ALA A 147 -29.80 3.92 -4.28
CA ALA A 147 -29.65 3.66 -5.71
C ALA A 147 -30.63 2.58 -6.21
N GLU A 148 -30.81 1.50 -5.44
CA GLU A 148 -31.80 0.46 -5.75
C GLU A 148 -33.24 0.99 -5.75
N MET A 149 -33.57 1.86 -4.81
CA MET A 149 -34.94 2.42 -4.74
C MET A 149 -35.24 3.39 -5.89
N VAL A 150 -34.27 4.20 -6.28
CA VAL A 150 -34.47 5.30 -7.23
C VAL A 150 -34.24 4.90 -8.68
N TYR A 151 -33.22 4.07 -8.93
CA TYR A 151 -32.73 3.76 -10.28
C TYR A 151 -33.00 2.32 -10.73
N LYS A 152 -33.88 1.58 -10.03
CA LYS A 152 -34.15 0.16 -10.31
C LYS A 152 -34.59 -0.12 -11.76
N GLU A 153 -35.33 0.80 -12.36
CA GLU A 153 -35.88 0.66 -13.70
C GLU A 153 -35.01 1.30 -14.80
N ASP A 154 -33.87 1.92 -14.40
CA ASP A 154 -32.99 2.60 -15.33
C ASP A 154 -32.11 1.64 -16.13
N ARG A 155 -31.64 2.08 -17.29
CA ARG A 155 -30.70 1.34 -18.11
C ARG A 155 -29.29 1.52 -17.60
N TYR A 156 -28.58 0.44 -17.30
CA TYR A 156 -27.24 0.47 -16.69
C TYR A 156 -26.11 0.20 -17.68
N GLU A 157 -26.39 -0.27 -18.90
CA GLU A 157 -25.37 -0.71 -19.85
C GLU A 157 -24.26 0.32 -20.09
N PRO A 158 -24.55 1.64 -20.16
CA PRO A 158 -23.52 2.67 -20.35
C PRO A 158 -22.58 2.81 -19.13
N PHE A 159 -23.03 2.34 -17.98
CA PHE A 159 -22.38 2.55 -16.68
C PHE A 159 -21.71 1.27 -16.12
N MET A 160 -21.63 0.23 -16.93
CA MET A 160 -20.97 -1.01 -16.51
C MET A 160 -19.52 -0.75 -16.09
N PRO A 161 -19.04 -1.37 -14.99
CA PRO A 161 -17.66 -1.27 -14.57
C PRO A 161 -16.70 -1.64 -15.69
N LYS A 162 -15.56 -0.96 -15.74
CA LYS A 162 -14.45 -1.30 -16.63
C LYS A 162 -13.61 -2.38 -15.96
N ILE A 163 -13.68 -3.59 -16.48
CA ILE A 163 -12.93 -4.74 -16.01
C ILE A 163 -11.78 -4.98 -16.98
N ASN A 164 -10.54 -5.04 -16.46
CA ASN A 164 -9.35 -5.08 -17.30
C ASN A 164 -8.83 -6.49 -17.60
N THR A 165 -9.32 -7.54 -16.92
CA THR A 165 -8.84 -8.92 -17.09
C THR A 165 -10.00 -9.91 -17.26
N GLU A 166 -9.76 -11.01 -18.01
CA GLU A 166 -10.73 -12.10 -18.18
C GLU A 166 -11.07 -12.79 -16.85
N ASP A 167 -10.15 -12.77 -15.88
CA ASP A 167 -10.38 -13.36 -14.57
C ASP A 167 -11.28 -12.49 -13.69
N GLU A 168 -11.22 -11.17 -13.79
CA GLU A 168 -12.11 -10.26 -13.07
C GLU A 168 -13.55 -10.35 -13.55
N SER A 169 -13.77 -10.73 -14.83
CA SER A 169 -15.13 -10.93 -15.36
C SER A 169 -15.85 -12.11 -14.70
N LYS A 170 -15.11 -13.06 -14.13
CA LYS A 170 -15.66 -14.22 -13.40
C LYS A 170 -15.91 -13.92 -11.91
N ILE A 171 -15.31 -12.85 -11.39
CA ILE A 171 -15.34 -12.45 -9.97
C ILE A 171 -16.44 -11.41 -9.73
N PHE A 172 -17.22 -11.03 -10.76
CA PHE A 172 -18.33 -10.11 -10.56
C PHE A 172 -19.48 -10.87 -9.85
N PRO A 173 -19.51 -10.87 -8.49
CA PRO A 173 -20.60 -11.52 -7.78
C PRO A 173 -21.90 -10.84 -8.20
N GLU A 174 -22.97 -11.60 -8.27
CA GLU A 174 -24.31 -11.08 -8.53
C GLU A 174 -24.68 -9.95 -7.55
N GLU A 175 -24.08 -9.98 -6.38
CA GLU A 175 -24.14 -8.98 -5.30
C GLU A 175 -23.63 -7.58 -5.71
N LEU A 176 -22.64 -7.48 -6.61
CA LEU A 176 -22.13 -6.19 -7.10
C LEU A 176 -22.98 -5.58 -8.22
N ARG A 177 -24.03 -6.27 -8.70
CA ARG A 177 -25.00 -5.68 -9.63
C ARG A 177 -25.71 -4.46 -9.04
N HIS A 178 -25.78 -4.37 -7.71
CA HIS A 178 -26.36 -3.25 -6.97
C HIS A 178 -25.55 -1.95 -7.09
N PHE A 179 -24.25 -2.02 -7.40
CA PHE A 179 -23.39 -0.84 -7.58
C PHE A 179 -23.56 -0.17 -8.97
N ARG A 180 -24.23 -0.82 -9.91
CA ARG A 180 -24.45 -0.29 -11.27
C ARG A 180 -25.09 1.10 -11.29
N PRO A 181 -26.13 1.38 -10.47
CA PRO A 181 -26.77 2.69 -10.46
C PRO A 181 -25.83 3.81 -9.98
N ILE A 182 -24.86 3.53 -9.11
CA ILE A 182 -23.93 4.53 -8.57
C ILE A 182 -23.02 5.09 -9.65
N CYS A 183 -22.64 4.27 -10.64
CA CYS A 183 -21.81 4.71 -11.76
C CYS A 183 -22.49 5.75 -12.65
N GLY A 184 -23.82 5.83 -12.61
CA GLY A 184 -24.64 6.71 -13.42
C GLY A 184 -25.07 8.02 -12.75
N ILE A 185 -24.66 8.25 -11.51
CA ILE A 185 -24.96 9.52 -10.82
C ILE A 185 -24.20 10.63 -11.54
N ASP A 186 -24.91 11.39 -12.37
CA ASP A 186 -24.39 12.60 -12.98
C ASP A 186 -24.40 13.71 -11.93
N ILE A 187 -23.20 14.15 -11.58
CA ILE A 187 -23.00 15.24 -10.63
C ILE A 187 -22.84 16.49 -11.48
N GLY A 188 -23.99 17.02 -11.95
CA GLY A 188 -24.04 18.30 -12.66
C GLY A 188 -23.55 19.46 -11.81
#